data_3f1e434ab4bc4e0e88798ec0e765214d
#
_entry.id   3f1e434ab4bc4e0e88798ec0e765214d
#
_cell.length_a   1.000
_cell.length_b   1.000
_cell.length_c   1.000
_cell.angle_alpha   90.00
_cell.angle_beta   90.00
_cell.angle_gamma   90.00
#
_symmetry.space_group_name_H-M   'P 1'
#
loop_
_entity.id
_entity.type
_entity.pdbx_description
1 polymer ?
#
loop_
_entity_poly.entity_id
_entity_poly.type
_entity_poly.pdbx_seq_one_letter_code
_entity_poly.pdbx_strand_id
1 'polypeptide(L)'
;LAYCAREFGLPEFILLGRGEEMMGGRKRDSIVSDALESLIGAMYLDGGFEPAQTFVLKFILNDLEDKRIFYDSKTVLQEMVQEGGNHPVEYRLLKEEGPDHSKSFTVEALINGKSMGTGTGHTKKAAEQAAALEAIRSIK
;
A
#
# COMPACT_ATOMS: atom_id res chain seq x y z
N LEU A 1 -5.68 1.81 5.91
CA LEU A 1 -5.68 1.91 7.38
C LEU A 1 -4.49 1.16 8.00
N ALA A 2 -4.23 -0.12 7.67
CA ALA A 2 -3.13 -0.90 8.25
C ALA A 2 -1.75 -0.23 8.12
N TYR A 3 -1.45 0.39 6.98
CA TYR A 3 -0.23 1.18 6.81
C TYR A 3 -0.15 2.32 7.83
N CYS A 4 -1.18 3.16 7.92
CA CYS A 4 -1.19 4.27 8.87
C CYS A 4 -1.01 3.79 10.31
N ALA A 5 -1.66 2.68 10.68
CA ALA A 5 -1.52 2.07 11.99
C ALA A 5 -0.08 1.62 12.30
N ARG A 6 0.65 1.12 11.29
CA ARG A 6 2.06 0.72 11.45
C ARG A 6 2.99 1.91 11.61
N GLU A 7 2.72 3.02 10.94
CA GLU A 7 3.52 4.24 11.03
C GLU A 7 3.68 4.75 12.47
N PHE A 8 2.63 4.63 13.29
CA PHE A 8 2.70 4.99 14.71
C PHE A 8 2.75 3.79 15.67
N GLY A 9 3.06 2.59 15.17
CA GLY A 9 3.38 1.42 15.97
C GLY A 9 2.16 0.73 16.63
N LEU A 10 0.92 0.96 16.17
CA LEU A 10 -0.29 0.35 16.75
C LEU A 10 -0.20 -1.19 16.87
N PRO A 11 0.38 -1.95 15.91
CA PRO A 11 0.45 -3.40 16.01
C PRO A 11 1.08 -3.93 17.30
N GLU A 12 2.04 -3.20 17.87
CA GLU A 12 2.75 -3.61 19.09
C GLU A 12 1.83 -3.59 20.34
N PHE A 13 0.76 -2.82 20.29
CA PHE A 13 -0.19 -2.65 21.40
C PHE A 13 -1.43 -3.54 21.27
N ILE A 14 -1.61 -4.25 20.16
CA ILE A 14 -2.76 -5.15 19.95
C ILE A 14 -2.59 -6.40 20.84
N LEU A 15 -3.57 -6.69 21.67
CA LEU A 15 -3.63 -7.94 22.44
C LEU A 15 -4.27 -9.03 21.58
N LEU A 16 -3.49 -10.06 21.24
CA LEU A 16 -3.94 -11.19 20.43
C LEU A 16 -4.03 -12.46 21.28
N GLY A 17 -4.97 -13.33 20.94
CA GLY A 17 -4.99 -14.69 21.47
C GLY A 17 -3.77 -15.49 20.97
N ARG A 18 -3.37 -16.53 21.72
CA ARG A 18 -2.17 -17.35 21.40
C ARG A 18 -2.16 -17.89 19.97
N GLY A 19 -3.30 -18.38 19.48
CA GLY A 19 -3.41 -18.92 18.13
C GLY A 19 -3.16 -17.86 17.06
N GLU A 20 -3.75 -16.68 17.20
CA GLU A 20 -3.61 -15.59 16.27
C GLU A 20 -2.18 -15.01 16.28
N GLU A 21 -1.57 -14.90 17.47
CA GLU A 21 -0.17 -14.48 17.61
C GLU A 21 0.78 -15.44 16.89
N MET A 22 0.60 -16.77 17.10
CA MET A 22 1.42 -17.79 16.43
C MET A 22 1.27 -17.81 14.91
N MET A 23 0.11 -17.42 14.40
CA MET A 23 -0.18 -17.31 12.96
C MET A 23 0.23 -15.96 12.35
N GLY A 24 0.92 -15.12 13.11
CA GLY A 24 1.38 -13.82 12.64
C GLY A 24 0.27 -12.77 12.50
N GLY A 25 -0.79 -12.86 13.29
CA GLY A 25 -1.93 -11.97 13.26
C GLY A 25 -1.56 -10.50 13.38
N ARG A 26 -0.52 -10.18 14.15
CA ARG A 26 0.04 -8.83 14.31
C ARG A 26 0.55 -8.21 13.01
N LYS A 27 0.86 -9.02 12.00
CA LYS A 27 1.30 -8.59 10.66
C LYS A 27 0.15 -8.56 9.64
N ARG A 28 -1.03 -9.05 10.01
CA ARG A 28 -2.18 -9.17 9.13
C ARG A 28 -2.90 -7.84 8.99
N ASP A 29 -3.02 -7.35 7.75
CA ASP A 29 -3.60 -6.03 7.44
C ASP A 29 -5.03 -5.87 7.97
N SER A 30 -5.86 -6.91 7.88
CA SER A 30 -7.23 -6.85 8.39
C SER A 30 -7.27 -6.58 9.90
N ILE A 31 -6.52 -7.35 10.69
CA ILE A 31 -6.47 -7.20 12.15
C ILE A 31 -5.95 -5.82 12.56
N VAL A 32 -4.91 -5.35 11.87
CA VAL A 32 -4.31 -4.05 12.15
C VAL A 32 -5.25 -2.90 11.75
N SER A 33 -6.00 -3.05 10.65
CA SER A 33 -7.02 -2.07 10.23
C SER A 33 -8.18 -2.02 11.21
N ASP A 34 -8.72 -3.18 11.62
CA ASP A 34 -9.84 -3.28 12.57
C ASP A 34 -9.45 -2.67 13.93
N ALA A 35 -8.21 -2.87 14.37
CA ALA A 35 -7.69 -2.25 15.60
C ALA A 35 -7.65 -0.72 15.48
N LEU A 36 -7.25 -0.17 14.32
CA LEU A 36 -7.24 1.27 14.10
C LEU A 36 -8.67 1.84 14.06
N GLU A 37 -9.60 1.16 13.41
CA GLU A 37 -11.02 1.55 13.41
C GLU A 37 -11.59 1.56 14.82
N SER A 38 -11.27 0.55 15.61
CA SER A 38 -11.67 0.46 17.02
C SER A 38 -11.09 1.60 17.85
N LEU A 39 -9.83 1.99 17.61
CA LEU A 39 -9.19 3.12 18.29
C LEU A 39 -9.89 4.44 17.95
N ILE A 40 -10.23 4.68 16.68
CA ILE A 40 -10.97 5.87 16.25
C ILE A 40 -12.36 5.90 16.90
N GLY A 41 -13.05 4.74 16.93
CA GLY A 41 -14.33 4.58 17.61
C GLY A 41 -14.25 4.88 19.10
N ALA A 42 -13.22 4.39 19.78
CA ALA A 42 -12.99 4.67 21.20
C ALA A 42 -12.74 6.17 21.47
N MET A 43 -11.92 6.85 20.64
CA MET A 43 -11.72 8.29 20.72
C MET A 43 -13.02 9.08 20.55
N TYR A 44 -13.86 8.64 19.62
CA TYR A 44 -15.17 9.26 19.39
C TYR A 44 -16.10 9.09 20.59
N LEU A 45 -16.14 7.90 21.18
CA LEU A 45 -17.01 7.61 22.33
C LEU A 45 -16.55 8.34 23.61
N ASP A 46 -15.24 8.49 23.80
CA ASP A 46 -14.65 9.13 24.98
C ASP A 46 -14.66 10.68 24.89
N GLY A 47 -14.22 11.20 23.74
CA GLY A 47 -13.99 12.65 23.54
C GLY A 47 -14.90 13.32 22.52
N GLY A 48 -15.77 12.58 21.84
CA GLY A 48 -16.65 13.10 20.79
C GLY A 48 -15.96 13.21 19.43
N PHE A 49 -16.60 13.95 18.53
CA PHE A 49 -16.19 14.03 17.13
C PHE A 49 -14.84 14.74 16.92
N GLU A 50 -14.60 15.82 17.64
CA GLU A 50 -13.45 16.70 17.42
C GLU A 50 -12.08 16.03 17.65
N PRO A 51 -11.83 15.28 18.76
CA PRO A 51 -10.59 14.52 18.91
C PRO A 51 -10.41 13.42 17.87
N ALA A 52 -11.48 12.69 17.53
CA ALA A 52 -11.44 11.64 16.50
C ALA A 52 -11.12 12.24 15.13
N GLN A 53 -11.75 13.36 14.75
CA GLN A 53 -11.46 14.08 13.52
C GLN A 53 -10.01 14.55 13.45
N THR A 54 -9.52 15.16 14.52
CA THR A 54 -8.13 15.65 14.61
C THR A 54 -7.13 14.50 14.42
N PHE A 55 -7.39 13.35 15.03
CA PHE A 55 -6.57 12.15 14.87
C PHE A 55 -6.58 11.65 13.42
N VAL A 56 -7.77 11.52 12.82
CA VAL A 56 -7.92 11.06 11.43
C VAL A 56 -7.21 12.00 10.45
N LEU A 57 -7.41 13.31 10.59
CA LEU A 57 -6.74 14.30 9.73
C LEU A 57 -5.22 14.25 9.87
N LYS A 58 -4.71 14.07 11.08
CA LYS A 58 -3.28 14.09 11.36
C LYS A 58 -2.56 12.82 10.97
N PHE A 59 -3.15 11.64 11.17
CA PHE A 59 -2.45 10.35 11.03
C PHE A 59 -2.93 9.49 9.85
N ILE A 60 -4.10 9.75 9.32
CA ILE A 60 -4.67 8.94 8.24
C ILE A 60 -4.75 9.72 6.93
N LEU A 61 -5.24 10.96 6.99
CA LEU A 61 -5.47 11.78 5.80
C LEU A 61 -4.34 12.78 5.50
N ASN A 62 -3.28 12.82 6.33
CA ASN A 62 -2.07 13.53 5.96
C ASN A 62 -1.43 12.86 4.74
N ASP A 63 -0.87 13.65 3.85
CA ASP A 63 -0.14 13.18 2.66
C ASP A 63 -0.93 12.16 1.80
N LEU A 64 -2.22 12.47 1.57
CA LEU A 64 -3.12 11.61 0.79
C LEU A 64 -2.58 11.30 -0.61
N GLU A 65 -1.93 12.26 -1.25
CA GLU A 65 -1.36 12.07 -2.59
C GLU A 65 -0.20 11.06 -2.57
N ASP A 66 0.70 11.16 -1.61
CA ASP A 66 1.82 10.23 -1.48
C ASP A 66 1.34 8.82 -1.10
N LYS A 67 0.33 8.74 -0.23
CA LYS A 67 -0.32 7.46 0.10
C LYS A 67 -1.05 6.86 -1.09
N ARG A 68 -1.77 7.66 -1.88
CA ARG A 68 -2.42 7.22 -3.11
C ARG A 68 -1.40 6.67 -4.11
N ILE A 69 -0.30 7.40 -4.33
CA ILE A 69 0.79 6.97 -5.20
C ILE A 69 1.35 5.62 -4.74
N PHE A 70 1.54 5.42 -3.44
CA PHE A 70 2.08 4.18 -2.91
C PHE A 70 1.13 2.98 -3.06
N TYR A 71 -0.19 3.18 -2.81
CA TYR A 71 -1.17 2.07 -2.81
C TYR A 71 -1.77 1.77 -4.17
N ASP A 72 -1.87 2.76 -5.03
CA ASP A 72 -2.51 2.63 -6.36
C ASP A 72 -1.63 3.22 -7.45
N SER A 73 -0.35 2.90 -7.40
CA SER A 73 0.65 3.37 -8.35
C SER A 73 0.27 3.08 -9.80
N LYS A 74 -0.41 1.95 -10.05
CA LYS A 74 -0.85 1.58 -11.41
C LYS A 74 -1.87 2.57 -11.95
N THR A 75 -2.90 2.92 -11.17
CA THR A 75 -3.92 3.89 -11.57
C THR A 75 -3.32 5.29 -11.72
N VAL A 76 -2.50 5.71 -10.75
CA VAL A 76 -1.83 7.01 -10.80
C VAL A 76 -0.92 7.11 -12.03
N LEU A 77 -0.13 6.09 -12.33
CA LEU A 77 0.72 6.06 -13.53
C LEU A 77 -0.11 6.16 -14.81
N GLN A 78 -1.22 5.42 -14.89
CA GLN A 78 -2.12 5.46 -16.03
C GLN A 78 -2.73 6.85 -16.24
N GLU A 79 -3.19 7.51 -15.16
CA GLU A 79 -3.72 8.88 -15.21
C GLU A 79 -2.65 9.86 -15.71
N MET A 80 -1.44 9.85 -15.12
CA MET A 80 -0.33 10.72 -15.51
C MET A 80 0.04 10.58 -16.99
N VAL A 81 0.07 9.35 -17.49
CA VAL A 81 0.43 9.06 -18.88
C VAL A 81 -0.67 9.47 -19.84
N GLN A 82 -1.94 9.34 -19.45
CA GLN A 82 -3.08 9.81 -20.24
C GLN A 82 -3.12 11.34 -20.35
N GLU A 83 -2.82 12.05 -19.28
CA GLU A 83 -2.68 13.52 -19.31
C GLU A 83 -1.55 13.99 -20.24
N GLY A 84 -0.47 13.20 -20.32
CA GLY A 84 0.71 13.49 -21.17
C GLY A 84 0.60 13.08 -22.64
N GLY A 85 -0.52 12.45 -23.10
CA GLY A 85 -0.67 12.10 -24.50
C GLY A 85 -1.23 10.72 -24.83
N ASN A 86 -1.96 10.10 -23.94
CA ASN A 86 -2.66 8.80 -24.14
C ASN A 86 -1.76 7.67 -24.66
N HIS A 87 -0.59 7.51 -24.05
CA HIS A 87 0.31 6.40 -24.36
C HIS A 87 -0.11 5.12 -23.62
N PRO A 88 0.08 3.93 -24.21
CA PRO A 88 -0.20 2.67 -23.52
C PRO A 88 0.80 2.46 -22.38
N VAL A 89 0.29 2.07 -21.19
CA VAL A 89 1.09 1.56 -20.08
C VAL A 89 0.97 0.04 -20.11
N GLU A 90 2.09 -0.62 -20.23
CA GLU A 90 2.19 -2.09 -20.28
C GLU A 90 3.03 -2.60 -19.11
N TYR A 91 2.73 -3.82 -18.64
CA TYR A 91 3.51 -4.50 -17.62
C TYR A 91 4.01 -5.82 -18.17
N ARG A 92 5.33 -6.00 -18.12
CA ARG A 92 5.99 -7.21 -18.63
C ARG A 92 6.65 -7.97 -17.47
N LEU A 93 6.29 -9.24 -17.33
CA LEU A 93 6.96 -10.12 -16.39
C LEU A 93 8.38 -10.42 -16.91
N LEU A 94 9.38 -10.05 -16.14
CA LEU A 94 10.79 -10.32 -16.42
C LEU A 94 11.25 -11.62 -15.81
N LYS A 95 10.80 -11.91 -14.55
CA LYS A 95 11.30 -13.04 -13.79
C LYS A 95 10.25 -13.56 -12.82
N GLU A 96 10.21 -14.88 -12.65
CA GLU A 96 9.45 -15.57 -11.63
C GLU A 96 10.39 -16.58 -10.95
N GLU A 97 10.60 -16.45 -9.64
CA GLU A 97 11.57 -17.26 -8.88
C GLU A 97 10.99 -17.70 -7.54
N GLY A 98 11.59 -18.76 -7.00
CA GLY A 98 11.26 -19.31 -5.68
C GLY A 98 10.21 -20.41 -5.72
N PRO A 99 10.10 -21.16 -4.62
CA PRO A 99 9.11 -22.23 -4.46
C PRO A 99 7.70 -21.63 -4.33
N ASP A 100 6.67 -22.47 -4.57
CA ASP A 100 5.26 -22.03 -4.62
C ASP A 100 4.80 -21.24 -3.38
N HIS A 101 5.34 -21.53 -2.21
CA HIS A 101 5.02 -20.86 -0.95
C HIS A 101 5.81 -19.56 -0.71
N SER A 102 6.78 -19.23 -1.58
CA SER A 102 7.63 -18.05 -1.44
C SER A 102 8.07 -17.52 -2.82
N LYS A 103 7.13 -17.44 -3.76
CA LYS A 103 7.38 -16.90 -5.09
C LYS A 103 7.72 -15.41 -5.03
N SER A 104 8.66 -15.02 -5.89
CA SER A 104 9.02 -13.63 -6.18
C SER A 104 8.84 -13.36 -7.66
N PHE A 105 8.16 -12.29 -7.98
CA PHE A 105 7.91 -11.82 -9.33
C PHE A 105 8.67 -10.52 -9.56
N THR A 106 9.33 -10.41 -10.70
CA THR A 106 9.93 -9.15 -11.16
C THR A 106 9.19 -8.70 -12.42
N VAL A 107 8.68 -7.49 -12.38
CA VAL A 107 7.87 -6.88 -13.44
C VAL A 107 8.48 -5.57 -13.86
N GLU A 108 8.41 -5.26 -15.14
CA GLU A 108 8.81 -4.01 -15.75
C GLU A 108 7.56 -3.23 -16.20
N ALA A 109 7.51 -1.94 -15.90
CA ALA A 109 6.50 -1.01 -16.42
C ALA A 109 7.06 -0.29 -17.66
N LEU A 110 6.32 -0.36 -18.76
CA LEU A 110 6.68 0.29 -20.02
C LEU A 110 5.65 1.37 -20.36
N ILE A 111 6.13 2.50 -20.85
CA ILE A 111 5.30 3.55 -21.41
C ILE A 111 5.73 3.73 -22.87
N ASN A 112 4.79 3.54 -23.78
CA ASN A 112 5.07 3.57 -25.21
C ASN A 112 6.24 2.65 -25.60
N GLY A 113 6.29 1.45 -25.02
CA GLY A 113 7.33 0.45 -25.25
C GLY A 113 8.70 0.73 -24.61
N LYS A 114 8.87 1.86 -23.93
CA LYS A 114 10.10 2.22 -23.20
C LYS A 114 9.98 1.82 -21.73
N SER A 115 10.99 1.13 -21.22
CA SER A 115 11.08 0.80 -19.79
C SER A 115 11.24 2.04 -18.94
N MET A 116 10.33 2.19 -17.96
CA MET A 116 10.29 3.36 -17.06
C MET A 116 10.46 2.99 -15.58
N GLY A 117 10.27 1.73 -15.22
CA GLY A 117 10.46 1.26 -13.86
C GLY A 117 10.37 -0.25 -13.74
N THR A 118 11.02 -0.82 -12.74
CA THR A 118 11.05 -2.25 -12.45
C THR A 118 10.65 -2.49 -11.00
N GLY A 119 9.83 -3.49 -10.74
CA GLY A 119 9.36 -3.77 -9.38
C GLY A 119 9.38 -5.25 -9.07
N THR A 120 9.57 -5.59 -7.81
CA THR A 120 9.51 -6.95 -7.30
C THR A 120 8.40 -7.09 -6.25
N GLY A 121 7.82 -8.30 -6.16
CA GLY A 121 6.78 -8.58 -5.18
C GLY A 121 6.47 -10.07 -5.07
N HIS A 122 5.82 -10.47 -3.99
CA HIS A 122 5.38 -11.86 -3.77
C HIS A 122 4.15 -12.25 -4.59
N THR A 123 3.53 -11.30 -5.27
CA THR A 123 2.46 -11.53 -6.25
C THR A 123 2.75 -10.68 -7.49
N LYS A 124 2.23 -11.08 -8.65
CA LYS A 124 2.33 -10.29 -9.88
C LYS A 124 1.79 -8.88 -9.67
N LYS A 125 0.63 -8.75 -9.00
CA LYS A 125 0.01 -7.45 -8.69
C LYS A 125 0.92 -6.57 -7.83
N ALA A 126 1.57 -7.12 -6.80
CA ALA A 126 2.50 -6.36 -5.96
C ALA A 126 3.74 -5.91 -6.74
N ALA A 127 4.28 -6.77 -7.61
CA ALA A 127 5.41 -6.43 -8.48
C ALA A 127 5.04 -5.33 -9.51
N GLU A 128 3.84 -5.39 -10.09
CA GLU A 128 3.32 -4.36 -10.99
C GLU A 128 3.14 -2.99 -10.28
N GLN A 129 2.61 -2.99 -9.06
CA GLN A 129 2.50 -1.77 -8.25
C GLN A 129 3.87 -1.17 -7.94
N ALA A 130 4.85 -1.99 -7.58
CA ALA A 130 6.22 -1.55 -7.33
C ALA A 130 6.88 -0.98 -8.60
N ALA A 131 6.69 -1.62 -9.77
CA ALA A 131 7.18 -1.13 -11.04
C ALA A 131 6.55 0.21 -11.45
N ALA A 132 5.23 0.36 -11.24
CA ALA A 132 4.52 1.60 -11.48
C ALA A 132 5.02 2.74 -10.58
N LEU A 133 5.26 2.46 -9.30
CA LEU A 133 5.80 3.43 -8.35
C LEU A 133 7.18 3.95 -8.78
N GLU A 134 8.06 3.06 -9.24
CA GLU A 134 9.37 3.45 -9.76
C GLU A 134 9.25 4.28 -11.04
N ALA A 135 8.35 3.90 -11.95
CA ALA A 135 8.07 4.67 -13.16
C ALA A 135 7.57 6.10 -12.84
N ILE A 136 6.65 6.26 -11.87
CA ILE A 136 6.16 7.57 -11.42
C ILE A 136 7.33 8.45 -10.92
N ARG A 137 8.25 7.86 -10.13
CA ARG A 137 9.43 8.56 -9.62
C ARG A 137 10.40 9.00 -10.72
N SER A 138 10.44 8.25 -11.81
CA SER A 138 11.30 8.55 -12.97
C SER A 138 10.72 9.65 -13.90
N ILE A 139 9.40 9.89 -13.80
CA ILE A 139 8.69 10.92 -14.60
C ILE A 139 8.69 12.29 -13.89
N LYS A 140 8.68 12.29 -12.55
CA LYS A 140 8.76 13.51 -11.73
C LYS A 140 10.18 14.08 -11.71
#